data_8b7b0877467555589b3840abe834f568
#
_entry.id   8b7b0877467555589b3840abe834f568
#
_cell.length_a   1.000
_cell.length_b   1.000
_cell.length_c   1.000
_cell.angle_alpha   90.00
_cell.angle_beta   90.00
_cell.angle_gamma   90.00
#
_symmetry.space_group_name_H-M   'P 1'
#
loop_
_entity.id
_entity.type
_entity.pdbx_description
1 polymer ?
#
loop_
_entity_poly.entity_id
_entity_poly.type
_entity_poly.pdbx_seq_one_letter_code
_entity_poly.pdbx_strand_id
1 'polypeptide(L)'
;MDDDILEARKSWVDKMVAWQKEHISDRQMTLILAFVIGVLASVAGYFLHGIVHEIQILLTSGFVKNTYNLLFLLFPIVGIYLTSLFIKYVVRDNISHGITRVLYAISTKNSKLRSHNCWSSVVASGITIGFGGSVGAEAPIVLTGSAIGSNLGQIFRMDKKTMIMLVGCGASAAIAGIFKAPIAGLVFTLEVLMVDLSMASLLPILISCVTATCFTYILMGSKSLFDFTLTSPWVLDRAPICILLGIFCGFVSLYFMRTMSACEGMFARLGKHPYAKLLLGGLILSSLIFLFPSLYGEGYSAVNILLKGRTEAEWGQVMSNSLFYGNSHLLLVYIGLVTLTKVFATSATNGSGGCGGTFAPSLFIGGFAGFFFSRFWNANEIGVYVPEQNFTLMGMAGVMTGVMHAPLTGIFLIAELTGGYQLFMPLMIVCISSYLTISIFESHSIYALRLAREGKLLTHHIDRAALTLMSMQSVIEKDYHPIHADLPMGKLVAEISRSNNNFLPVVDKGGVLLGVIDITRIRHIIFRSELYNRFTVRQLMLQPSAVLSDHEPMDEVMKKFDQTDAAQLPVVDTAGVLVGYISRTKVYSVYRKIVADMSAE
;
A
#
# COMPACT_ATOMS: atom_id res chain seq x y z
N MET A 1 29.08 16.92 26.87
CA MET A 1 27.77 16.84 27.57
C MET A 1 26.74 16.08 26.76
N ASP A 2 26.60 16.29 25.45
CA ASP A 2 25.66 15.52 24.62
C ASP A 2 26.11 14.07 24.35
N ASP A 3 27.40 13.82 24.18
CA ASP A 3 27.95 12.48 23.96
C ASP A 3 27.88 11.59 25.21
N ASP A 4 28.11 12.16 26.39
CA ASP A 4 27.99 11.44 27.68
C ASP A 4 26.55 11.04 27.98
N ILE A 5 25.58 11.88 27.59
CA ILE A 5 24.14 11.59 27.73
C ILE A 5 23.72 10.49 26.73
N LEU A 6 24.29 10.49 25.52
CA LEU A 6 24.03 9.47 24.51
C LEU A 6 24.63 8.10 24.88
N GLU A 7 25.85 8.09 25.47
CA GLU A 7 26.45 6.85 25.99
C GLU A 7 25.72 6.31 27.21
N ALA A 8 25.32 7.18 28.15
CA ALA A 8 24.53 6.78 29.30
C ALA A 8 23.16 6.22 28.89
N ARG A 9 22.53 6.80 27.86
CA ARG A 9 21.26 6.33 27.30
C ARG A 9 21.39 4.97 26.61
N LYS A 10 22.47 4.74 25.84
CA LYS A 10 22.80 3.42 25.27
C LYS A 10 22.99 2.37 26.36
N SER A 11 23.73 2.68 27.40
CA SER A 11 23.95 1.77 28.52
C SER A 11 22.67 1.40 29.28
N TRP A 12 21.71 2.33 29.43
CA TRP A 12 20.43 2.05 30.10
C TRP A 12 19.51 1.17 29.27
N VAL A 13 19.40 1.45 27.96
CA VAL A 13 18.61 0.62 27.04
C VAL A 13 19.20 -0.80 26.95
N ASP A 14 20.52 -0.94 26.88
CA ASP A 14 21.18 -2.25 26.84
C ASP A 14 20.92 -3.06 28.13
N LYS A 15 20.93 -2.42 29.30
CA LYS A 15 20.58 -3.06 30.58
C LYS A 15 19.12 -3.48 30.61
N MET A 16 18.21 -2.65 30.11
CA MET A 16 16.78 -2.96 30.04
C MET A 16 16.50 -4.14 29.09
N VAL A 17 17.14 -4.17 27.94
CA VAL A 17 17.01 -5.27 26.97
C VAL A 17 17.61 -6.57 27.51
N ALA A 18 18.74 -6.50 28.23
CA ALA A 18 19.34 -7.66 28.87
C ALA A 18 18.44 -8.24 29.97
N TRP A 19 17.90 -7.39 30.83
CA TRP A 19 16.97 -7.79 31.88
C TRP A 19 15.69 -8.40 31.29
N GLN A 20 15.14 -7.80 30.22
CA GLN A 20 13.96 -8.31 29.52
C GLN A 20 14.19 -9.73 28.97
N LYS A 21 15.33 -9.96 28.30
CA LYS A 21 15.66 -11.29 27.74
C LYS A 21 15.83 -12.37 28.80
N GLU A 22 16.23 -11.98 30.01
CA GLU A 22 16.42 -12.92 31.12
C GLU A 22 15.11 -13.29 31.83
N HIS A 23 14.12 -12.34 31.88
CA HIS A 23 12.92 -12.49 32.70
C HIS A 23 11.62 -12.66 31.90
N ILE A 24 11.57 -12.26 30.63
CA ILE A 24 10.35 -12.21 29.82
C ILE A 24 10.57 -12.95 28.51
N SER A 25 9.71 -13.92 28.20
CA SER A 25 9.76 -14.60 26.92
C SER A 25 9.40 -13.66 25.76
N ASP A 26 9.94 -13.89 24.56
CA ASP A 26 9.68 -13.06 23.37
C ASP A 26 8.19 -12.95 23.06
N ARG A 27 7.42 -14.03 23.28
CA ARG A 27 5.96 -14.04 23.13
C ARG A 27 5.27 -13.09 24.13
N GLN A 28 5.65 -13.12 25.39
CA GLN A 28 5.08 -12.22 26.41
C GLN A 28 5.45 -10.77 26.11
N MET A 29 6.70 -10.53 25.72
CA MET A 29 7.16 -9.20 25.36
C MET A 29 6.39 -8.64 24.18
N THR A 30 6.11 -9.45 23.16
CA THR A 30 5.29 -9.06 22.03
C THR A 30 3.87 -8.62 22.43
N LEU A 31 3.22 -9.33 23.36
CA LEU A 31 1.90 -8.95 23.88
C LEU A 31 1.93 -7.65 24.66
N ILE A 32 2.96 -7.45 25.50
CA ILE A 32 3.17 -6.20 26.23
C ILE A 32 3.38 -5.03 25.26
N LEU A 33 4.21 -5.22 24.24
CA LEU A 33 4.45 -4.20 23.22
C LEU A 33 3.18 -3.89 22.41
N ALA A 34 2.38 -4.91 22.08
CA ALA A 34 1.10 -4.72 21.39
C ALA A 34 0.13 -3.84 22.22
N PHE A 35 0.05 -4.06 23.54
CA PHE A 35 -0.72 -3.21 24.44
C PHE A 35 -0.20 -1.76 24.45
N VAL A 36 1.10 -1.56 24.61
CA VAL A 36 1.73 -0.23 24.62
C VAL A 36 1.51 0.49 23.28
N ILE A 37 1.65 -0.22 22.16
CA ILE A 37 1.39 0.31 20.81
C ILE A 37 -0.07 0.77 20.71
N GLY A 38 -1.02 -0.01 21.22
CA GLY A 38 -2.44 0.36 21.24
C GLY A 38 -2.69 1.68 21.96
N VAL A 39 -2.12 1.85 23.15
CA VAL A 39 -2.20 3.10 23.93
C VAL A 39 -1.59 4.27 23.15
N LEU A 40 -0.36 4.13 22.64
CA LEU A 40 0.33 5.21 21.94
C LEU A 40 -0.34 5.59 20.63
N ALA A 41 -0.89 4.62 19.90
CA ALA A 41 -1.63 4.88 18.67
C ALA A 41 -2.93 5.64 18.93
N SER A 42 -3.67 5.31 20.02
CA SER A 42 -4.88 6.04 20.39
C SER A 42 -4.58 7.49 20.80
N VAL A 43 -3.48 7.71 21.54
CA VAL A 43 -3.01 9.05 21.90
C VAL A 43 -2.64 9.86 20.66
N ALA A 44 -1.95 9.26 19.68
CA ALA A 44 -1.62 9.91 18.41
C ALA A 44 -2.89 10.29 17.63
N GLY A 45 -3.91 9.41 17.60
CA GLY A 45 -5.22 9.68 17.01
C GLY A 45 -5.94 10.84 17.68
N TYR A 46 -5.93 10.88 19.02
CA TYR A 46 -6.49 12.00 19.80
C TYR A 46 -5.83 13.34 19.46
N PHE A 47 -4.49 13.37 19.38
CA PHE A 47 -3.77 14.58 18.97
C PHE A 47 -4.10 15.01 17.56
N LEU A 48 -4.21 14.07 16.63
CA LEU A 48 -4.58 14.38 15.24
C LEU A 48 -5.95 15.04 15.14
N HIS A 49 -6.98 14.45 15.77
CA HIS A 49 -8.31 15.04 15.83
C HIS A 49 -8.32 16.41 16.54
N GLY A 50 -7.57 16.53 17.63
CA GLY A 50 -7.42 17.80 18.35
C GLY A 50 -6.83 18.90 17.48
N ILE A 51 -5.73 18.63 16.76
CA ILE A 51 -5.11 19.60 15.85
C ILE A 51 -6.11 20.04 14.75
N VAL A 52 -6.79 19.08 14.11
CA VAL A 52 -7.78 19.39 13.06
C VAL A 52 -8.91 20.24 13.64
N HIS A 53 -9.45 19.87 14.78
CA HIS A 53 -10.57 20.57 15.43
C HIS A 53 -10.22 21.98 15.84
N GLU A 54 -9.08 22.18 16.51
CA GLU A 54 -8.60 23.51 16.93
C GLU A 54 -8.35 24.45 15.74
N ILE A 55 -7.72 23.93 14.67
CA ILE A 55 -7.51 24.72 13.46
C ILE A 55 -8.86 25.09 12.83
N GLN A 56 -9.82 24.16 12.74
CA GLN A 56 -11.13 24.46 12.19
C GLN A 56 -11.90 25.49 13.02
N ILE A 57 -11.86 25.40 14.35
CA ILE A 57 -12.44 26.40 15.24
C ILE A 57 -11.78 27.76 15.00
N LEU A 58 -10.45 27.82 14.99
CA LEU A 58 -9.70 29.07 14.76
C LEU A 58 -10.11 29.75 13.46
N LEU A 59 -10.29 28.97 12.40
CA LEU A 59 -10.64 29.47 11.07
C LEU A 59 -12.12 29.86 10.93
N THR A 60 -13.02 29.24 11.72
CA THR A 60 -14.47 29.44 11.61
C THR A 60 -15.07 30.31 12.70
N SER A 61 -14.44 30.42 13.89
CA SER A 61 -14.99 31.14 15.06
C SER A 61 -15.05 32.65 14.91
N GLY A 62 -14.28 33.24 13.99
CA GLY A 62 -14.23 34.70 13.76
C GLY A 62 -15.13 35.21 12.63
N PHE A 63 -15.86 34.33 11.95
CA PHE A 63 -16.59 34.73 10.73
C PHE A 63 -18.10 34.57 10.91
N VAL A 64 -18.79 35.70 10.78
CA VAL A 64 -20.25 35.75 10.74
C VAL A 64 -20.75 34.89 9.56
N LYS A 65 -21.78 34.07 9.82
CA LYS A 65 -22.44 33.18 8.85
C LYS A 65 -23.13 33.91 7.70
N ASN A 66 -22.43 34.78 6.98
CA ASN A 66 -22.98 35.48 5.84
C ASN A 66 -22.39 34.96 4.53
N THR A 67 -23.29 34.51 3.67
CA THR A 67 -23.24 34.31 2.22
C THR A 67 -21.88 34.63 1.56
N TYR A 68 -21.22 33.59 1.01
CA TYR A 68 -20.00 33.70 0.20
C TYR A 68 -18.72 34.13 0.94
N ASN A 69 -18.24 33.31 1.83
CA ASN A 69 -16.98 33.57 2.50
C ASN A 69 -15.79 33.28 1.55
N LEU A 70 -15.28 34.33 0.88
CA LEU A 70 -14.12 34.27 -0.03
C LEU A 70 -12.86 33.73 0.66
N LEU A 71 -12.81 33.69 2.00
CA LEU A 71 -11.69 33.11 2.76
C LEU A 71 -11.56 31.60 2.60
N PHE A 72 -12.67 30.89 2.26
CA PHE A 72 -12.59 29.48 1.89
C PHE A 72 -11.72 29.23 0.64
N LEU A 73 -11.49 30.24 -0.19
CA LEU A 73 -10.56 30.17 -1.30
C LEU A 73 -9.10 30.24 -0.85
N LEU A 74 -8.82 30.92 0.28
CA LEU A 74 -7.46 31.14 0.74
C LEU A 74 -6.96 30.03 1.67
N PHE A 75 -7.83 29.51 2.56
CA PHE A 75 -7.45 28.56 3.58
C PHE A 75 -6.76 27.29 3.05
N PRO A 76 -7.26 26.60 2.00
CA PRO A 76 -6.58 25.40 1.50
C PRO A 76 -5.19 25.71 0.94
N ILE A 77 -5.00 26.85 0.28
CA ILE A 77 -3.69 27.28 -0.26
C ILE A 77 -2.69 27.48 0.89
N VAL A 78 -3.12 28.21 1.94
CA VAL A 78 -2.29 28.45 3.13
C VAL A 78 -1.96 27.14 3.84
N GLY A 79 -2.93 26.24 4.02
CA GLY A 79 -2.71 24.94 4.66
C GLY A 79 -1.70 24.09 3.92
N ILE A 80 -1.81 23.96 2.59
CA ILE A 80 -0.86 23.21 1.77
C ILE A 80 0.53 23.87 1.83
N TYR A 81 0.60 25.20 1.81
CA TYR A 81 1.86 25.92 1.91
C TYR A 81 2.56 25.67 3.26
N LEU A 82 1.83 25.79 4.36
CA LEU A 82 2.36 25.52 5.72
C LEU A 82 2.82 24.06 5.85
N THR A 83 2.03 23.11 5.36
CA THR A 83 2.40 21.70 5.33
C THR A 83 3.67 21.47 4.51
N SER A 84 3.77 22.08 3.34
CA SER A 84 4.97 21.98 2.48
C SER A 84 6.21 22.56 3.16
N LEU A 85 6.09 23.71 3.84
CA LEU A 85 7.19 24.28 4.64
C LEU A 85 7.59 23.36 5.79
N PHE A 86 6.62 22.83 6.53
CA PHE A 86 6.87 21.91 7.63
C PHE A 86 7.62 20.66 7.14
N ILE A 87 7.19 20.05 6.04
CA ILE A 87 7.85 18.89 5.45
C ILE A 87 9.27 19.24 5.00
N LYS A 88 9.46 20.40 4.34
CA LYS A 88 10.76 20.79 3.78
C LYS A 88 11.80 21.14 4.84
N TYR A 89 11.41 21.88 5.88
CA TYR A 89 12.38 22.42 6.85
C TYR A 89 12.51 21.59 8.13
N VAL A 90 11.40 21.00 8.60
CA VAL A 90 11.36 20.25 9.87
C VAL A 90 11.56 18.75 9.63
N VAL A 91 10.75 18.15 8.78
CA VAL A 91 10.76 16.70 8.56
C VAL A 91 11.91 16.24 7.67
N ARG A 92 12.18 16.97 6.60
CA ARG A 92 13.25 16.70 5.60
C ARG A 92 13.19 15.29 5.01
N ASP A 93 11.99 14.70 4.97
CA ASP A 93 11.69 13.40 4.38
C ASP A 93 10.32 13.45 3.69
N ASN A 94 10.11 12.57 2.73
CA ASN A 94 8.80 12.45 2.09
C ASN A 94 7.87 11.63 2.99
N ILE A 95 6.80 12.22 3.50
CA ILE A 95 5.78 11.56 4.34
C ILE A 95 4.44 11.37 3.62
N SER A 96 4.36 11.71 2.35
CA SER A 96 3.16 11.48 1.54
C SER A 96 2.88 9.98 1.36
N HIS A 97 1.60 9.63 1.19
CA HIS A 97 1.15 8.25 0.94
C HIS A 97 1.51 7.23 2.03
N GLY A 98 1.14 7.53 3.29
CA GLY A 98 1.53 6.78 4.48
C GLY A 98 1.41 5.26 4.38
N ILE A 99 0.27 4.71 3.92
CA ILE A 99 0.05 3.25 3.79
C ILE A 99 1.02 2.62 2.78
N THR A 100 1.24 3.26 1.62
CA THR A 100 2.21 2.77 0.62
C THR A 100 3.64 2.72 1.21
N ARG A 101 4.01 3.67 2.10
CA ARG A 101 5.32 3.64 2.78
C ARG A 101 5.43 2.51 3.79
N VAL A 102 4.35 2.19 4.49
CA VAL A 102 4.33 1.03 5.40
C VAL A 102 4.52 -0.25 4.61
N LEU A 103 3.76 -0.43 3.51
CA LEU A 103 3.93 -1.57 2.60
C LEU A 103 5.37 -1.67 2.05
N TYR A 104 5.96 -0.54 1.65
CA TYR A 104 7.35 -0.49 1.19
C TYR A 104 8.35 -0.89 2.30
N ALA A 105 8.13 -0.44 3.53
CA ALA A 105 9.00 -0.79 4.66
C ALA A 105 8.91 -2.28 5.00
N ILE A 106 7.71 -2.87 4.97
CA ILE A 106 7.50 -4.31 5.17
C ILE A 106 8.23 -5.10 4.07
N SER A 107 8.04 -4.70 2.81
CA SER A 107 8.58 -5.43 1.65
C SER A 107 10.10 -5.32 1.49
N THR A 108 10.72 -4.16 1.80
CA THR A 108 12.11 -3.89 1.38
C THR A 108 13.05 -3.50 2.51
N LYS A 109 12.56 -3.03 3.67
CA LYS A 109 13.39 -2.45 4.74
C LYS A 109 13.33 -3.20 6.06
N ASN A 110 12.99 -4.48 6.06
CA ASN A 110 12.80 -5.26 7.29
C ASN A 110 11.91 -4.54 8.32
N SER A 111 10.83 -3.91 7.85
CA SER A 111 9.86 -3.17 8.67
C SER A 111 10.44 -2.01 9.49
N LYS A 112 11.62 -1.47 9.12
CA LYS A 112 12.25 -0.34 9.81
C LYS A 112 11.72 0.99 9.29
N LEU A 113 11.01 1.72 10.13
CA LEU A 113 10.52 3.08 9.88
C LEU A 113 11.31 4.09 10.71
N ARG A 114 11.54 5.28 10.15
CA ARG A 114 12.26 6.37 10.83
C ARG A 114 11.43 6.90 12.00
N SER A 115 12.09 7.28 13.09
CA SER A 115 11.45 7.72 14.34
C SER A 115 10.59 8.99 14.20
N HIS A 116 10.98 9.92 13.30
CA HIS A 116 10.16 11.11 13.08
C HIS A 116 8.73 10.80 12.59
N ASN A 117 8.49 9.64 11.91
CA ASN A 117 7.17 9.26 11.46
C ASN A 117 6.19 8.98 12.62
N CYS A 118 6.67 8.80 13.86
CA CYS A 118 5.82 8.66 15.05
C CYS A 118 4.99 9.92 15.36
N TRP A 119 5.32 11.08 14.81
CA TRP A 119 4.62 12.35 15.05
C TRP A 119 4.47 13.24 13.82
N SER A 120 5.42 13.19 12.87
CA SER A 120 5.48 14.12 11.73
C SER A 120 4.27 14.01 10.80
N SER A 121 3.75 12.81 10.59
CA SER A 121 2.57 12.58 9.74
C SER A 121 1.30 13.13 10.38
N VAL A 122 1.17 13.03 11.70
CA VAL A 122 0.04 13.59 12.47
C VAL A 122 -0.01 15.11 12.34
N VAL A 123 1.13 15.78 12.54
CA VAL A 123 1.20 17.24 12.44
C VAL A 123 0.94 17.71 11.01
N ALA A 124 1.59 17.11 10.02
CA ALA A 124 1.44 17.50 8.62
C ALA A 124 0.00 17.32 8.11
N SER A 125 -0.65 16.19 8.44
CA SER A 125 -2.03 15.94 8.03
C SER A 125 -3.02 16.77 8.82
N GLY A 126 -2.77 17.01 10.11
CA GLY A 126 -3.58 17.90 10.94
C GLY A 126 -3.64 19.32 10.37
N ILE A 127 -2.50 19.88 9.93
CA ILE A 127 -2.46 21.16 9.24
C ILE A 127 -3.21 21.07 7.91
N THR A 128 -2.92 20.08 7.07
CA THR A 128 -3.55 19.94 5.75
C THR A 128 -5.08 19.89 5.85
N ILE A 129 -5.62 19.00 6.69
CA ILE A 129 -7.05 18.75 6.85
C ILE A 129 -7.73 19.91 7.58
N GLY A 130 -7.09 20.44 8.63
CA GLY A 130 -7.61 21.57 9.41
C GLY A 130 -7.87 22.81 8.55
N PHE A 131 -6.99 23.09 7.59
CA PHE A 131 -7.14 24.19 6.62
C PHE A 131 -8.02 23.82 5.40
N GLY A 132 -8.66 22.65 5.40
CA GLY A 132 -9.63 22.26 4.37
C GLY A 132 -9.07 21.39 3.25
N GLY A 133 -7.87 20.84 3.39
CA GLY A 133 -7.36 19.85 2.45
C GLY A 133 -8.30 18.65 2.31
N SER A 134 -8.68 18.29 1.09
CA SER A 134 -9.70 17.30 0.78
C SER A 134 -9.14 15.87 0.79
N VAL A 135 -8.65 15.42 1.93
CA VAL A 135 -7.95 14.14 2.15
C VAL A 135 -8.33 13.53 3.49
N GLY A 136 -7.97 12.27 3.72
CA GLY A 136 -8.26 11.56 4.97
C GLY A 136 -7.09 11.52 5.96
N ALA A 137 -7.40 11.43 7.23
CA ALA A 137 -6.46 11.31 8.34
C ALA A 137 -5.89 9.88 8.51
N GLU A 138 -6.52 8.87 7.91
CA GLU A 138 -6.26 7.46 8.18
C GLU A 138 -4.86 7.01 7.71
N ALA A 139 -4.45 7.39 6.52
CA ALA A 139 -3.13 6.99 6.03
C ALA A 139 -1.97 7.61 6.84
N PRO A 140 -2.01 8.89 7.23
CA PRO A 140 -1.08 9.47 8.18
C PRO A 140 -1.04 8.78 9.54
N ILE A 141 -2.20 8.46 10.13
CA ILE A 141 -2.23 7.81 11.44
C ILE A 141 -1.75 6.35 11.37
N VAL A 142 -2.04 5.63 10.27
CA VAL A 142 -1.50 4.28 10.02
C VAL A 142 0.02 4.32 9.93
N LEU A 143 0.60 5.30 9.22
CA LEU A 143 2.05 5.47 9.19
C LEU A 143 2.62 5.77 10.58
N THR A 144 1.95 6.60 11.36
CA THR A 144 2.35 6.94 12.74
C THR A 144 2.30 5.71 13.65
N GLY A 145 1.18 4.98 13.67
CA GLY A 145 1.05 3.76 14.46
C GLY A 145 2.08 2.69 14.06
N SER A 146 2.25 2.47 12.76
CA SER A 146 3.27 1.57 12.23
C SER A 146 4.70 1.99 12.62
N ALA A 147 4.99 3.29 12.62
CA ALA A 147 6.28 3.81 13.05
C ALA A 147 6.50 3.61 14.57
N ILE A 148 5.47 3.77 15.38
CA ILE A 148 5.52 3.48 16.82
C ILE A 148 5.87 2.00 17.03
N GLY A 149 5.15 1.07 16.36
CA GLY A 149 5.43 -0.36 16.43
C GLY A 149 6.85 -0.71 15.96
N SER A 150 7.28 -0.15 14.83
CA SER A 150 8.63 -0.32 14.30
C SER A 150 9.72 0.18 15.26
N ASN A 151 9.57 1.37 15.84
CA ASN A 151 10.58 1.94 16.71
C ASN A 151 10.66 1.22 18.06
N LEU A 152 9.53 0.79 18.63
CA LEU A 152 9.52 -0.05 19.83
C LEU A 152 10.21 -1.38 19.56
N GLY A 153 9.91 -2.04 18.45
CA GLY A 153 10.60 -3.28 18.05
C GLY A 153 12.11 -3.09 17.86
N GLN A 154 12.56 -1.95 17.31
CA GLN A 154 13.99 -1.62 17.19
C GLN A 154 14.65 -1.39 18.55
N ILE A 155 13.99 -0.69 19.49
CA ILE A 155 14.51 -0.44 20.85
C ILE A 155 14.75 -1.76 21.57
N PHE A 156 13.79 -2.71 21.49
CA PHE A 156 13.87 -4.02 22.14
C PHE A 156 14.60 -5.08 21.29
N ARG A 157 15.18 -4.70 20.16
CA ARG A 157 15.97 -5.57 19.26
C ARG A 157 15.23 -6.85 18.88
N MET A 158 13.94 -6.70 18.52
CA MET A 158 13.10 -7.82 18.10
C MET A 158 13.55 -8.37 16.74
N ASP A 159 13.30 -9.66 16.52
CA ASP A 159 13.54 -10.33 15.25
C ASP A 159 12.66 -9.79 14.11
N LYS A 160 12.98 -10.12 12.88
CA LYS A 160 12.31 -9.58 11.69
C LYS A 160 10.82 -9.92 11.68
N LYS A 161 10.44 -11.13 12.05
CA LYS A 161 9.04 -11.58 12.09
C LYS A 161 8.22 -10.79 13.11
N THR A 162 8.74 -10.63 14.31
CA THR A 162 8.14 -9.81 15.35
C THR A 162 8.08 -8.33 14.95
N MET A 163 9.08 -7.82 14.22
CA MET A 163 9.07 -6.47 13.68
C MET A 163 7.91 -6.24 12.72
N ILE A 164 7.67 -7.15 11.76
CA ILE A 164 6.52 -7.08 10.84
C ILE A 164 5.22 -7.06 11.63
N MET A 165 5.09 -7.96 12.61
CA MET A 165 3.90 -8.06 13.46
C MET A 165 3.66 -6.79 14.28
N LEU A 166 4.69 -6.18 14.91
CA LEU A 166 4.57 -4.94 15.68
C LEU A 166 4.19 -3.74 14.78
N VAL A 167 4.70 -3.68 13.55
CA VAL A 167 4.27 -2.70 12.54
C VAL A 167 2.79 -2.90 12.21
N GLY A 168 2.35 -4.15 12.05
CA GLY A 168 0.95 -4.51 11.88
C GLY A 168 0.09 -4.12 13.09
N CYS A 169 0.54 -4.38 14.33
CA CYS A 169 -0.11 -3.92 15.56
C CYS A 169 -0.31 -2.40 15.57
N GLY A 170 0.70 -1.65 15.13
CA GLY A 170 0.61 -0.19 15.06
C GLY A 170 -0.39 0.31 14.02
N ALA A 171 -0.40 -0.30 12.85
CA ALA A 171 -1.35 0.03 11.80
C ALA A 171 -2.80 -0.30 12.18
N SER A 172 -3.02 -1.49 12.74
CA SER A 172 -4.34 -1.95 13.17
C SER A 172 -4.88 -1.10 14.32
N ALA A 173 -4.04 -0.79 15.32
CA ALA A 173 -4.38 0.08 16.44
C ALA A 173 -4.76 1.49 15.98
N ALA A 174 -4.05 2.02 14.97
CA ALA A 174 -4.36 3.34 14.39
C ALA A 174 -5.76 3.38 13.77
N ILE A 175 -6.12 2.39 12.95
CA ILE A 175 -7.46 2.27 12.34
C ILE A 175 -8.51 2.00 13.42
N ALA A 176 -8.26 1.05 14.32
CA ALA A 176 -9.17 0.70 15.42
C ALA A 176 -9.45 1.91 16.31
N GLY A 177 -8.44 2.73 16.61
CA GLY A 177 -8.58 3.93 17.44
C GLY A 177 -9.36 5.04 16.74
N ILE A 178 -9.02 5.39 15.49
CA ILE A 178 -9.66 6.52 14.80
C ILE A 178 -11.15 6.27 14.52
N PHE A 179 -11.51 5.02 14.20
CA PHE A 179 -12.88 4.63 13.88
C PHE A 179 -13.65 4.00 15.04
N LYS A 180 -12.99 3.71 16.17
CA LYS A 180 -13.54 2.92 17.28
C LYS A 180 -14.04 1.54 16.83
N ALA A 181 -13.32 0.93 15.89
CA ALA A 181 -13.69 -0.26 15.15
C ALA A 181 -12.56 -1.31 15.24
N PRO A 182 -12.50 -2.13 16.31
CA PRO A 182 -11.36 -3.03 16.55
C PRO A 182 -11.27 -4.17 15.54
N ILE A 183 -12.39 -4.74 15.09
CA ILE A 183 -12.38 -5.81 14.07
C ILE A 183 -11.96 -5.26 12.73
N ALA A 184 -12.46 -4.08 12.34
CA ALA A 184 -12.06 -3.43 11.10
C ALA A 184 -10.55 -3.12 11.08
N GLY A 185 -9.97 -2.67 12.21
CA GLY A 185 -8.52 -2.43 12.32
C GLY A 185 -7.69 -3.71 12.15
N LEU A 186 -8.13 -4.82 12.76
CA LEU A 186 -7.50 -6.13 12.59
C LEU A 186 -7.54 -6.57 11.13
N VAL A 187 -8.73 -6.57 10.52
CA VAL A 187 -8.93 -7.04 9.14
C VAL A 187 -8.21 -6.15 8.12
N PHE A 188 -8.18 -4.82 8.35
CA PHE A 188 -7.41 -3.89 7.52
C PHE A 188 -5.93 -4.27 7.44
N THR A 189 -5.34 -4.66 8.55
CA THR A 189 -3.92 -5.06 8.57
C THR A 189 -3.68 -6.33 7.76
N LEU A 190 -4.61 -7.26 7.77
CA LEU A 190 -4.52 -8.51 7.02
C LEU A 190 -4.72 -8.30 5.51
N GLU A 191 -5.75 -7.54 5.12
CA GLU A 191 -6.09 -7.34 3.71
C GLU A 191 -5.23 -6.27 3.03
N VAL A 192 -5.00 -5.13 3.68
CA VAL A 192 -4.33 -3.98 3.05
C VAL A 192 -2.82 -4.03 3.22
N LEU A 193 -2.33 -4.41 4.41
CA LEU A 193 -0.89 -4.52 4.65
C LEU A 193 -0.33 -5.91 4.34
N MET A 194 -1.21 -6.87 3.99
CA MET A 194 -0.79 -8.22 3.58
C MET A 194 0.09 -8.91 4.63
N VAL A 195 -0.20 -8.70 5.92
CA VAL A 195 0.49 -9.39 7.01
C VAL A 195 -0.07 -10.80 7.13
N ASP A 196 0.82 -11.80 7.17
CA ASP A 196 0.42 -13.20 7.18
C ASP A 196 -0.42 -13.57 8.40
N LEU A 197 -1.52 -14.30 8.12
CA LEU A 197 -2.43 -14.87 9.10
C LEU A 197 -1.81 -16.10 9.76
N SER A 198 -1.08 -15.92 10.86
CA SER A 198 -0.79 -17.02 11.77
C SER A 198 -1.55 -16.84 13.08
N MET A 199 -1.90 -17.94 13.76
CA MET A 199 -2.51 -17.84 15.10
C MET A 199 -1.63 -17.07 16.09
N ALA A 200 -0.33 -17.06 15.86
CA ALA A 200 0.63 -16.32 16.67
C ALA A 200 0.54 -14.80 16.46
N SER A 201 0.18 -14.33 15.25
CA SER A 201 0.08 -12.90 14.92
C SER A 201 -1.29 -12.29 15.25
N LEU A 202 -2.36 -13.08 15.23
CA LEU A 202 -3.72 -12.60 15.48
C LEU A 202 -3.90 -12.01 16.88
N LEU A 203 -3.40 -12.67 17.91
CA LEU A 203 -3.59 -12.25 19.30
C LEU A 203 -2.92 -10.91 19.62
N PRO A 204 -1.66 -10.64 19.27
CA PRO A 204 -1.04 -9.33 19.46
C PRO A 204 -1.78 -8.20 18.72
N ILE A 205 -2.18 -8.44 17.45
CA ILE A 205 -2.93 -7.46 16.66
C ILE A 205 -4.28 -7.15 17.31
N LEU A 206 -5.01 -8.17 17.76
CA LEU A 206 -6.29 -7.99 18.44
C LEU A 206 -6.12 -7.20 19.75
N ILE A 207 -5.10 -7.51 20.56
CA ILE A 207 -4.81 -6.76 21.80
C ILE A 207 -4.57 -5.28 21.48
N SER A 208 -3.77 -4.99 20.45
CA SER A 208 -3.49 -3.59 20.09
C SER A 208 -4.74 -2.85 19.61
N CYS A 209 -5.62 -3.50 18.83
CA CYS A 209 -6.89 -2.92 18.36
C CYS A 209 -7.84 -2.62 19.53
N VAL A 210 -8.08 -3.62 20.38
CA VAL A 210 -8.99 -3.47 21.52
C VAL A 210 -8.47 -2.41 22.47
N THR A 211 -7.17 -2.43 22.79
CA THR A 211 -6.55 -1.41 23.64
C THR A 211 -6.72 -0.01 23.04
N ALA A 212 -6.41 0.17 21.75
CA ALA A 212 -6.55 1.46 21.08
C ALA A 212 -8.00 1.96 21.12
N THR A 213 -8.96 1.08 20.85
CA THR A 213 -10.38 1.42 20.88
C THR A 213 -10.83 1.82 22.28
N CYS A 214 -10.47 1.04 23.33
CA CYS A 214 -10.81 1.36 24.72
C CYS A 214 -10.23 2.71 25.16
N PHE A 215 -8.95 2.97 24.86
CA PHE A 215 -8.32 4.25 25.19
C PHE A 215 -8.94 5.42 24.41
N THR A 216 -9.32 5.22 23.15
CA THR A 216 -10.04 6.25 22.38
C THR A 216 -11.41 6.54 22.99
N TYR A 217 -12.16 5.54 23.48
CA TYR A 217 -13.40 5.79 24.24
C TYR A 217 -13.18 6.61 25.50
N ILE A 218 -12.07 6.37 26.22
CA ILE A 218 -11.71 7.15 27.41
C ILE A 218 -11.38 8.60 27.06
N LEU A 219 -10.60 8.82 25.99
CA LEU A 219 -10.10 10.14 25.60
C LEU A 219 -11.13 11.01 24.88
N MET A 220 -11.97 10.40 24.01
CA MET A 220 -12.87 11.10 23.09
C MET A 220 -14.37 10.82 23.37
N GLY A 221 -14.67 10.02 24.39
CA GLY A 221 -16.04 9.61 24.72
C GLY A 221 -16.65 8.61 23.75
N SER A 222 -17.95 8.31 23.92
CA SER A 222 -18.66 7.25 23.20
C SER A 222 -19.31 7.68 21.87
N LYS A 223 -19.21 8.96 21.46
CA LYS A 223 -19.83 9.42 20.21
C LYS A 223 -19.28 8.66 19.01
N SER A 224 -20.19 8.11 18.19
CA SER A 224 -19.85 7.49 16.92
C SER A 224 -19.47 8.57 15.88
N LEU A 225 -18.65 8.19 14.89
CA LEU A 225 -18.31 9.05 13.76
C LEU A 225 -19.53 9.30 12.86
N PHE A 226 -20.36 8.27 12.68
CA PHE A 226 -21.59 8.35 11.93
C PHE A 226 -22.77 8.02 12.85
N ASP A 227 -23.75 8.92 12.91
CA ASP A 227 -25.00 8.69 13.62
C ASP A 227 -25.99 8.03 12.65
N PHE A 228 -26.17 6.74 12.78
CA PHE A 228 -27.08 5.95 11.98
C PHE A 228 -28.14 5.28 12.84
N THR A 229 -29.40 5.36 12.42
CA THR A 229 -30.51 4.58 12.98
C THR A 229 -31.16 3.80 11.85
N LEU A 230 -31.22 2.47 11.98
CA LEU A 230 -31.87 1.63 10.96
C LEU A 230 -33.37 1.94 10.91
N THR A 231 -33.78 2.56 9.81
CA THR A 231 -35.19 2.93 9.60
C THR A 231 -35.98 1.86 8.83
N SER A 232 -35.29 1.07 8.03
CA SER A 232 -35.88 0.02 7.21
C SER A 232 -35.02 -1.24 7.25
N PRO A 233 -35.56 -2.37 7.74
CA PRO A 233 -34.82 -3.63 7.74
C PRO A 233 -34.55 -4.08 6.31
N TRP A 234 -33.49 -4.87 6.14
CA TRP A 234 -33.16 -5.47 4.87
C TRP A 234 -34.14 -6.60 4.54
N VAL A 235 -34.56 -6.66 3.26
CA VAL A 235 -35.40 -7.71 2.71
C VAL A 235 -34.74 -8.33 1.49
N LEU A 236 -34.96 -9.63 1.28
CA LEU A 236 -34.28 -10.41 0.23
C LEU A 236 -34.60 -9.90 -1.19
N ASP A 237 -35.77 -9.33 -1.42
CA ASP A 237 -36.17 -8.77 -2.71
C ASP A 237 -35.26 -7.63 -3.20
N ARG A 238 -34.50 -7.04 -2.28
CA ARG A 238 -33.49 -5.99 -2.61
C ARG A 238 -32.11 -6.56 -2.99
N ALA A 239 -31.92 -7.87 -2.89
CA ALA A 239 -30.59 -8.47 -3.17
C ALA A 239 -30.10 -8.23 -4.62
N PRO A 240 -30.92 -8.34 -5.69
CA PRO A 240 -30.50 -8.00 -7.04
C PRO A 240 -30.06 -6.54 -7.19
N ILE A 241 -30.73 -5.62 -6.48
CA ILE A 241 -30.40 -4.19 -6.52
C ILE A 241 -29.09 -3.93 -5.78
N CYS A 242 -28.81 -4.68 -4.71
CA CYS A 242 -27.51 -4.62 -4.02
C CYS A 242 -26.35 -5.09 -4.93
N ILE A 243 -26.57 -6.12 -5.78
CA ILE A 243 -25.58 -6.55 -6.77
C ILE A 243 -25.33 -5.42 -7.78
N LEU A 244 -26.40 -4.78 -8.29
CA LEU A 244 -26.28 -3.64 -9.21
C LEU A 244 -25.54 -2.46 -8.57
N LEU A 245 -25.84 -2.15 -7.31
CA LEU A 245 -25.10 -1.15 -6.54
C LEU A 245 -23.61 -1.53 -6.43
N GLY A 246 -23.30 -2.80 -6.16
CA GLY A 246 -21.91 -3.28 -6.08
C GLY A 246 -21.16 -3.10 -7.40
N ILE A 247 -21.77 -3.47 -8.53
CA ILE A 247 -21.22 -3.25 -9.87
C ILE A 247 -20.99 -1.75 -10.12
N PHE A 248 -21.97 -0.91 -9.80
CA PHE A 248 -21.83 0.54 -9.90
C PHE A 248 -20.68 1.08 -9.04
N CYS A 249 -20.57 0.64 -7.79
CA CYS A 249 -19.45 0.98 -6.91
C CYS A 249 -18.10 0.53 -7.47
N GLY A 250 -18.03 -0.64 -8.12
CA GLY A 250 -16.83 -1.13 -8.80
C GLY A 250 -16.36 -0.18 -9.92
N PHE A 251 -17.29 0.32 -10.75
CA PHE A 251 -16.97 1.31 -11.79
C PHE A 251 -16.58 2.68 -11.21
N VAL A 252 -17.23 3.12 -10.14
CA VAL A 252 -16.84 4.34 -9.41
C VAL A 252 -15.44 4.20 -8.84
N SER A 253 -15.09 3.04 -8.31
CA SER A 253 -13.75 2.72 -7.82
C SER A 253 -12.70 2.76 -8.93
N LEU A 254 -13.01 2.20 -10.09
CA LEU A 254 -12.15 2.24 -11.29
C LEU A 254 -11.91 3.68 -11.75
N TYR A 255 -12.98 4.47 -11.81
CA TYR A 255 -12.89 5.91 -12.11
C TYR A 255 -11.97 6.61 -11.12
N PHE A 256 -12.16 6.40 -9.80
CA PHE A 256 -11.36 7.00 -8.76
C PHE A 256 -9.88 6.64 -8.91
N MET A 257 -9.54 5.36 -9.04
CA MET A 257 -8.16 4.89 -9.12
C MET A 257 -7.43 5.41 -10.37
N ARG A 258 -8.08 5.35 -11.53
CA ARG A 258 -7.48 5.82 -12.79
C ARG A 258 -7.30 7.32 -12.82
N THR A 259 -8.32 8.08 -12.41
CA THR A 259 -8.27 9.55 -12.36
C THR A 259 -7.23 10.03 -11.34
N MET A 260 -7.19 9.42 -10.15
CA MET A 260 -6.18 9.72 -9.13
C MET A 260 -4.76 9.50 -9.67
N SER A 261 -4.52 8.36 -10.29
CA SER A 261 -3.22 8.01 -10.88
C SER A 261 -2.80 8.96 -12.02
N ALA A 262 -3.75 9.37 -12.86
CA ALA A 262 -3.50 10.31 -13.96
C ALA A 262 -3.16 11.72 -13.42
N CYS A 263 -3.93 12.20 -12.44
CA CYS A 263 -3.67 13.50 -11.81
C CYS A 263 -2.32 13.53 -11.07
N GLU A 264 -1.98 12.46 -10.33
CA GLU A 264 -0.67 12.34 -9.69
C GLU A 264 0.47 12.37 -10.71
N GLY A 265 0.31 11.68 -11.84
CA GLY A 265 1.27 11.74 -12.96
C GLY A 265 1.42 13.16 -13.53
N MET A 266 0.34 13.93 -13.61
CA MET A 266 0.36 15.33 -14.04
C MET A 266 1.13 16.21 -13.03
N PHE A 267 0.84 16.08 -11.73
CA PHE A 267 1.55 16.82 -10.69
C PHE A 267 3.03 16.40 -10.57
N ALA A 268 3.38 15.15 -10.85
CA ALA A 268 4.77 14.69 -10.87
C ALA A 268 5.60 15.37 -11.96
N ARG A 269 5.02 15.65 -13.13
CA ARG A 269 5.69 16.40 -14.21
C ARG A 269 6.06 17.83 -13.81
N LEU A 270 5.29 18.42 -12.88
CA LEU A 270 5.56 19.75 -12.32
C LEU A 270 6.58 19.74 -11.17
N GLY A 271 7.21 18.60 -10.89
CA GLY A 271 8.16 18.43 -9.77
C GLY A 271 9.34 19.40 -9.77
N LYS A 272 9.77 19.89 -10.94
CA LYS A 272 10.85 20.89 -11.08
C LYS A 272 10.44 22.31 -10.61
N HIS A 273 9.13 22.60 -10.49
CA HIS A 273 8.60 23.92 -10.12
C HIS A 273 7.67 23.81 -8.89
N PRO A 274 8.22 23.66 -7.66
CA PRO A 274 7.44 23.39 -6.47
C PRO A 274 6.39 24.47 -6.14
N TYR A 275 6.69 25.74 -6.36
CA TYR A 275 5.73 26.82 -6.12
C TYR A 275 4.60 26.85 -7.15
N ALA A 276 4.88 26.58 -8.43
CA ALA A 276 3.86 26.48 -9.46
C ALA A 276 2.92 25.28 -9.20
N LYS A 277 3.50 24.17 -8.77
CA LYS A 277 2.78 22.95 -8.36
C LYS A 277 1.82 23.24 -7.18
N LEU A 278 2.30 23.95 -6.16
CA LEU A 278 1.53 24.35 -4.98
C LEU A 278 0.39 25.29 -5.37
N LEU A 279 0.70 26.33 -6.15
CA LEU A 279 -0.30 27.32 -6.56
C LEU A 279 -1.39 26.70 -7.43
N LEU A 280 -1.01 25.89 -8.42
CA LEU A 280 -1.97 25.21 -9.30
C LEU A 280 -2.91 24.29 -8.52
N GLY A 281 -2.35 23.42 -7.67
CA GLY A 281 -3.15 22.50 -6.87
C GLY A 281 -4.00 23.22 -5.83
N GLY A 282 -3.45 24.25 -5.18
CA GLY A 282 -4.20 25.10 -4.26
C GLY A 282 -5.37 25.82 -4.92
N LEU A 283 -5.18 26.38 -6.11
CA LEU A 283 -6.25 27.04 -6.88
C LEU A 283 -7.34 26.04 -7.31
N ILE A 284 -6.95 24.87 -7.82
CA ILE A 284 -7.92 23.83 -8.19
C ILE A 284 -8.74 23.42 -6.97
N LEU A 285 -8.08 23.12 -5.84
CA LEU A 285 -8.75 22.71 -4.62
C LEU A 285 -9.70 23.81 -4.11
N SER A 286 -9.23 25.05 -4.02
CA SER A 286 -10.02 26.19 -3.56
C SER A 286 -11.23 26.45 -4.44
N SER A 287 -11.07 26.39 -5.76
CA SER A 287 -12.17 26.56 -6.72
C SER A 287 -13.21 25.45 -6.56
N LEU A 288 -12.78 24.20 -6.37
CA LEU A 288 -13.67 23.07 -6.14
C LEU A 288 -14.43 23.19 -4.81
N ILE A 289 -13.77 23.61 -3.73
CA ILE A 289 -14.41 23.83 -2.43
C ILE A 289 -15.40 25.00 -2.50
N PHE A 290 -15.09 26.05 -3.24
CA PHE A 290 -16.02 27.17 -3.44
C PHE A 290 -17.29 26.75 -4.18
N LEU A 291 -17.16 25.91 -5.21
CA LEU A 291 -18.32 25.37 -5.94
C LEU A 291 -19.07 24.31 -5.12
N PHE A 292 -18.32 23.46 -4.41
CA PHE A 292 -18.82 22.31 -3.67
C PHE A 292 -18.26 22.30 -2.24
N PRO A 293 -18.83 23.05 -1.29
CA PRO A 293 -18.33 23.12 0.10
C PRO A 293 -18.26 21.77 0.81
N SER A 294 -19.04 20.79 0.38
CA SER A 294 -18.98 19.39 0.87
C SER A 294 -17.61 18.72 0.67
N LEU A 295 -16.74 19.29 -0.20
CA LEU A 295 -15.39 18.79 -0.44
C LEU A 295 -14.37 19.26 0.61
N TYR A 296 -14.73 20.17 1.52
CA TYR A 296 -13.84 20.70 2.56
C TYR A 296 -13.44 19.61 3.56
N GLY A 297 -12.15 19.44 3.78
CA GLY A 297 -11.60 18.45 4.70
C GLY A 297 -11.94 17.02 4.30
N GLU A 298 -12.20 16.16 5.29
CA GLU A 298 -12.56 14.75 5.07
C GLU A 298 -13.95 14.58 4.43
N GLY A 299 -14.89 15.50 4.75
CA GLY A 299 -16.25 15.51 4.22
C GLY A 299 -17.26 14.67 5.01
N TYR A 300 -16.90 14.12 6.17
CA TYR A 300 -17.80 13.27 6.96
C TYR A 300 -19.07 13.99 7.44
N SER A 301 -19.01 15.30 7.66
CA SER A 301 -20.20 16.11 7.99
C SER A 301 -21.27 16.05 6.89
N ALA A 302 -20.86 16.10 5.62
CA ALA A 302 -21.77 16.01 4.48
C ALA A 302 -22.38 14.59 4.36
N VAL A 303 -21.59 13.54 4.60
CA VAL A 303 -22.08 12.16 4.65
C VAL A 303 -23.09 11.98 5.79
N ASN A 304 -22.82 12.56 6.98
CA ASN A 304 -23.77 12.52 8.11
C ASN A 304 -25.10 13.20 7.80
N ILE A 305 -25.13 14.27 6.99
CA ILE A 305 -26.39 14.88 6.53
C ILE A 305 -27.20 13.89 5.69
N LEU A 306 -26.54 13.16 4.77
CA LEU A 306 -27.22 12.14 3.95
C LEU A 306 -27.74 10.97 4.79
N LEU A 307 -27.01 10.56 5.84
CA LEU A 307 -27.39 9.45 6.71
C LEU A 307 -28.51 9.81 7.69
N LYS A 308 -28.57 11.06 8.16
CA LYS A 308 -29.59 11.52 9.12
C LYS A 308 -30.86 12.01 8.44
N GLY A 309 -30.74 12.59 7.26
CA GLY A 309 -31.86 13.18 6.53
C GLY A 309 -32.92 12.15 6.16
N ARG A 310 -34.18 12.56 6.23
CA ARG A 310 -35.35 11.76 5.86
C ARG A 310 -36.20 12.43 4.81
N THR A 311 -36.00 13.73 4.63
CA THR A 311 -36.75 14.56 3.69
C THR A 311 -35.83 15.25 2.69
N GLU A 312 -36.36 15.65 1.55
CA GLU A 312 -35.57 16.40 0.54
C GLU A 312 -34.99 17.69 1.09
N ALA A 313 -35.71 18.37 1.99
CA ALA A 313 -35.25 19.60 2.63
C ALA A 313 -34.04 19.35 3.54
N GLU A 314 -34.04 18.23 4.28
CA GLU A 314 -32.92 17.83 5.15
C GLU A 314 -31.69 17.42 4.33
N TRP A 315 -31.86 16.62 3.28
CA TRP A 315 -30.79 16.27 2.36
C TRP A 315 -30.26 17.49 1.60
N GLY A 316 -31.13 18.47 1.30
CA GLY A 316 -30.77 19.73 0.66
C GLY A 316 -29.74 20.54 1.46
N GLN A 317 -29.58 20.30 2.78
CA GLN A 317 -28.56 20.94 3.61
C GLN A 317 -27.12 20.57 3.18
N VAL A 318 -26.92 19.47 2.46
CA VAL A 318 -25.61 19.12 1.85
C VAL A 318 -25.16 20.19 0.88
N MET A 319 -26.09 20.91 0.24
CA MET A 319 -25.82 22.01 -0.70
C MET A 319 -25.63 23.36 0.01
N SER A 320 -25.69 23.42 1.35
CA SER A 320 -25.55 24.67 2.10
C SER A 320 -24.24 25.38 1.74
N ASN A 321 -24.29 26.70 1.63
CA ASN A 321 -23.18 27.55 1.21
C ASN A 321 -22.66 27.29 -0.23
N SER A 322 -23.41 26.58 -1.08
CA SER A 322 -23.11 26.40 -2.51
C SER A 322 -24.06 27.23 -3.39
N LEU A 323 -23.70 27.41 -4.66
CA LEU A 323 -24.56 28.04 -5.67
C LEU A 323 -25.83 27.25 -5.97
N PHE A 324 -25.92 26.00 -5.53
CA PHE A 324 -27.04 25.08 -5.74
C PHE A 324 -28.07 25.14 -4.61
N TYR A 325 -27.78 25.84 -3.51
CA TYR A 325 -28.65 25.90 -2.34
C TYR A 325 -30.01 26.55 -2.66
N GLY A 326 -31.07 25.98 -2.12
CA GLY A 326 -32.45 26.45 -2.31
C GLY A 326 -33.20 25.83 -3.48
N ASN A 327 -32.55 25.03 -4.33
CA ASN A 327 -33.21 24.34 -5.44
C ASN A 327 -33.12 22.81 -5.26
N SER A 328 -34.17 22.19 -4.70
CA SER A 328 -34.22 20.74 -4.40
C SER A 328 -34.08 19.86 -5.64
N HIS A 329 -34.50 20.33 -6.83
CA HIS A 329 -34.35 19.60 -8.08
C HIS A 329 -32.89 19.39 -8.50
N LEU A 330 -31.97 20.23 -8.01
CA LEU A 330 -30.54 20.12 -8.29
C LEU A 330 -29.78 19.20 -7.34
N LEU A 331 -30.45 18.64 -6.30
CA LEU A 331 -29.79 17.78 -5.31
C LEU A 331 -29.06 16.59 -5.97
N LEU A 332 -29.73 15.88 -6.87
CA LEU A 332 -29.15 14.71 -7.53
C LEU A 332 -27.96 15.09 -8.43
N VAL A 333 -28.08 16.23 -9.14
CA VAL A 333 -27.01 16.76 -9.98
C VAL A 333 -25.80 17.18 -9.11
N TYR A 334 -26.06 17.86 -8.00
CA TYR A 334 -25.03 18.26 -7.04
C TYR A 334 -24.27 17.05 -6.49
N ILE A 335 -24.97 16.01 -6.04
CA ILE A 335 -24.38 14.79 -5.50
C ILE A 335 -23.53 14.06 -6.55
N GLY A 336 -24.03 13.96 -7.78
CA GLY A 336 -23.27 13.40 -8.90
C GLY A 336 -21.99 14.17 -9.20
N LEU A 337 -22.06 15.51 -9.24
CA LEU A 337 -20.90 16.37 -9.47
C LEU A 337 -19.88 16.29 -8.33
N VAL A 338 -20.33 16.27 -7.07
CA VAL A 338 -19.46 16.08 -5.90
C VAL A 338 -18.75 14.73 -5.94
N THR A 339 -19.46 13.66 -6.30
CA THR A 339 -18.89 12.32 -6.47
C THR A 339 -17.75 12.33 -7.50
N LEU A 340 -17.95 13.00 -8.64
CA LEU A 340 -16.95 13.10 -9.70
C LEU A 340 -15.79 14.04 -9.34
N THR A 341 -16.04 15.12 -8.63
CA THR A 341 -15.01 16.15 -8.37
C THR A 341 -14.15 15.85 -7.14
N LYS A 342 -14.58 15.02 -6.20
CA LYS A 342 -13.80 14.67 -4.99
C LYS A 342 -12.42 14.11 -5.32
N VAL A 343 -12.28 13.30 -6.36
CA VAL A 343 -10.99 12.74 -6.76
C VAL A 343 -10.00 13.84 -7.20
N PHE A 344 -10.46 14.88 -7.90
CA PHE A 344 -9.62 16.01 -8.28
C PHE A 344 -9.20 16.84 -7.08
N ALA A 345 -10.11 17.08 -6.12
CA ALA A 345 -9.81 17.77 -4.88
C ALA A 345 -8.75 17.01 -4.05
N THR A 346 -8.89 15.68 -3.93
CA THR A 346 -7.93 14.82 -3.23
C THR A 346 -6.56 14.80 -3.93
N SER A 347 -6.57 14.65 -5.26
CA SER A 347 -5.34 14.66 -6.07
C SER A 347 -4.64 16.02 -6.03
N ALA A 348 -5.39 17.12 -6.07
CA ALA A 348 -4.84 18.46 -5.97
C ALA A 348 -4.20 18.69 -4.59
N THR A 349 -4.84 18.26 -3.51
CA THR A 349 -4.29 18.36 -2.15
C THR A 349 -2.96 17.61 -2.03
N ASN A 350 -2.94 16.31 -2.34
CA ASN A 350 -1.72 15.49 -2.22
C ASN A 350 -0.66 15.89 -3.27
N GLY A 351 -1.11 16.15 -4.49
CA GLY A 351 -0.25 16.53 -5.59
C GLY A 351 0.50 17.83 -5.36
N SER A 352 -0.08 18.80 -4.68
CA SER A 352 0.53 20.12 -4.43
C SER A 352 1.41 20.19 -3.18
N GLY A 353 1.50 19.14 -2.40
CA GLY A 353 2.36 19.07 -1.21
C GLY A 353 1.63 18.97 0.12
N GLY A 354 0.31 18.79 0.12
CA GLY A 354 -0.46 18.41 1.30
C GLY A 354 -0.17 16.97 1.72
N CYS A 355 -0.54 16.62 2.93
CA CYS A 355 -0.36 15.30 3.52
C CYS A 355 -1.71 14.71 3.93
N GLY A 356 -2.10 13.58 3.32
CA GLY A 356 -3.32 12.87 3.69
C GLY A 356 -3.54 11.59 2.88
N GLY A 357 -4.57 10.83 3.26
CA GLY A 357 -4.92 9.54 2.69
C GLY A 357 -6.05 9.60 1.66
N THR A 358 -6.21 8.48 0.95
CA THR A 358 -7.30 8.23 0.00
C THR A 358 -8.45 7.43 0.62
N PHE A 359 -8.31 7.03 1.89
CA PHE A 359 -9.30 6.21 2.60
C PHE A 359 -10.63 6.97 2.81
N ALA A 360 -10.62 8.09 3.57
CA ALA A 360 -11.81 8.92 3.73
C ALA A 360 -12.41 9.40 2.42
N PRO A 361 -11.63 9.85 1.42
CA PRO A 361 -12.17 10.16 0.10
C PRO A 361 -12.91 9.00 -0.56
N SER A 362 -12.45 7.76 -0.43
CA SER A 362 -13.16 6.59 -0.98
C SER A 362 -14.48 6.31 -0.25
N LEU A 363 -14.49 6.42 1.09
CA LEU A 363 -15.73 6.33 1.88
C LEU A 363 -16.71 7.44 1.50
N PHE A 364 -16.24 8.68 1.39
CA PHE A 364 -17.06 9.82 1.01
C PHE A 364 -17.71 9.62 -0.36
N ILE A 365 -16.92 9.31 -1.39
CA ILE A 365 -17.42 9.04 -2.73
C ILE A 365 -18.41 7.89 -2.71
N GLY A 366 -18.12 6.84 -1.94
CA GLY A 366 -19.02 5.69 -1.79
C GLY A 366 -20.37 6.08 -1.19
N GLY A 367 -20.38 6.91 -0.15
CA GLY A 367 -21.61 7.41 0.45
C GLY A 367 -22.45 8.24 -0.53
N PHE A 368 -21.80 9.17 -1.23
CA PHE A 368 -22.47 10.00 -2.24
C PHE A 368 -22.96 9.16 -3.44
N ALA A 369 -22.17 8.20 -3.91
CA ALA A 369 -22.55 7.30 -5.00
C ALA A 369 -23.71 6.38 -4.62
N GLY A 370 -23.70 5.81 -3.40
CA GLY A 370 -24.79 4.98 -2.89
C GLY A 370 -26.09 5.76 -2.73
N PHE A 371 -26.01 7.00 -2.21
CA PHE A 371 -27.17 7.90 -2.13
C PHE A 371 -27.67 8.28 -3.54
N PHE A 372 -26.78 8.63 -4.45
CA PHE A 372 -27.12 8.95 -5.83
C PHE A 372 -27.86 7.79 -6.50
N PHE A 373 -27.33 6.56 -6.35
CA PHE A 373 -27.93 5.36 -6.92
C PHE A 373 -29.35 5.13 -6.38
N SER A 374 -29.53 5.16 -5.06
CA SER A 374 -30.83 4.91 -4.44
C SER A 374 -31.83 6.01 -4.77
N ARG A 375 -31.43 7.28 -4.73
CA ARG A 375 -32.33 8.38 -5.05
C ARG A 375 -32.72 8.40 -6.52
N PHE A 376 -31.78 8.11 -7.44
CA PHE A 376 -32.05 7.95 -8.86
C PHE A 376 -33.03 6.80 -9.10
N TRP A 377 -32.85 5.65 -8.43
CA TRP A 377 -33.71 4.49 -8.52
C TRP A 377 -35.12 4.80 -8.07
N ASN A 378 -35.28 5.41 -6.89
CA ASN A 378 -36.58 5.74 -6.31
C ASN A 378 -37.29 6.86 -7.09
N ALA A 379 -36.59 7.88 -7.55
CA ALA A 379 -37.17 8.99 -8.33
C ALA A 379 -37.69 8.57 -9.69
N ASN A 380 -37.16 7.50 -10.29
CA ASN A 380 -37.64 6.95 -11.56
C ASN A 380 -38.54 5.73 -11.40
N GLU A 381 -38.94 5.37 -10.16
CA GLU A 381 -39.84 4.26 -9.86
C GLU A 381 -39.45 2.93 -10.54
N ILE A 382 -38.13 2.62 -10.59
CA ILE A 382 -37.58 1.48 -11.35
C ILE A 382 -37.93 0.12 -10.72
N GLY A 383 -38.62 0.09 -9.57
CA GLY A 383 -38.99 -1.15 -8.91
C GLY A 383 -39.16 -1.01 -7.40
N VAL A 384 -38.69 -2.02 -6.64
CA VAL A 384 -38.85 -2.00 -5.16
C VAL A 384 -38.13 -0.79 -4.58
N TYR A 385 -38.79 -0.09 -3.66
CA TYR A 385 -38.20 1.04 -2.93
C TYR A 385 -36.89 0.64 -2.20
N VAL A 386 -35.86 1.42 -2.35
CA VAL A 386 -34.55 1.22 -1.71
C VAL A 386 -34.24 2.39 -0.76
N PRO A 387 -34.01 2.10 0.54
CA PRO A 387 -33.78 3.14 1.53
C PRO A 387 -32.43 3.85 1.26
N GLU A 388 -32.46 5.18 1.07
CA GLU A 388 -31.33 6.01 0.73
C GLU A 388 -30.21 5.92 1.78
N GLN A 389 -30.55 5.87 3.06
CA GLN A 389 -29.60 5.76 4.16
C GLN A 389 -28.83 4.44 4.12
N ASN A 390 -29.52 3.31 3.91
CA ASN A 390 -28.88 1.99 3.82
C ASN A 390 -27.96 1.91 2.60
N PHE A 391 -28.41 2.43 1.46
CA PHE A 391 -27.62 2.43 0.23
C PHE A 391 -26.44 3.38 0.29
N THR A 392 -26.53 4.47 1.04
CA THR A 392 -25.37 5.34 1.38
C THR A 392 -24.29 4.56 2.10
N LEU A 393 -24.63 3.80 3.16
CA LEU A 393 -23.68 2.97 3.91
C LEU A 393 -23.08 1.84 3.06
N MET A 394 -23.95 1.15 2.29
CA MET A 394 -23.49 0.08 1.40
C MET A 394 -22.58 0.62 0.28
N GLY A 395 -22.86 1.82 -0.22
CA GLY A 395 -22.01 2.50 -1.18
C GLY A 395 -20.65 2.86 -0.59
N MET A 396 -20.60 3.35 0.68
CA MET A 396 -19.35 3.60 1.41
C MET A 396 -18.46 2.35 1.45
N ALA A 397 -19.05 1.22 1.88
CA ALA A 397 -18.34 -0.06 1.92
C ALA A 397 -17.91 -0.53 0.51
N GLY A 398 -18.80 -0.43 -0.48
CA GLY A 398 -18.59 -0.91 -1.84
C GLY A 398 -17.45 -0.18 -2.56
N VAL A 399 -17.44 1.16 -2.54
CA VAL A 399 -16.36 1.94 -3.19
C VAL A 399 -15.04 1.78 -2.45
N MET A 400 -15.05 1.80 -1.12
CA MET A 400 -13.85 1.54 -0.32
C MET A 400 -13.26 0.16 -0.66
N THR A 401 -14.10 -0.87 -0.72
CA THR A 401 -13.70 -2.23 -1.11
C THR A 401 -13.02 -2.25 -2.48
N GLY A 402 -13.63 -1.60 -3.47
CA GLY A 402 -13.09 -1.57 -4.82
C GLY A 402 -11.76 -0.83 -4.93
N VAL A 403 -11.61 0.31 -4.23
CA VAL A 403 -10.37 1.11 -4.25
C VAL A 403 -9.22 0.42 -3.51
N MET A 404 -9.52 -0.26 -2.40
CA MET A 404 -8.48 -0.84 -1.52
C MET A 404 -8.28 -2.33 -1.72
N HIS A 405 -9.14 -3.00 -2.50
CA HIS A 405 -9.18 -4.46 -2.64
C HIS A 405 -9.31 -5.17 -1.28
N ALA A 406 -10.12 -4.59 -0.40
CA ALA A 406 -10.28 -5.02 0.98
C ALA A 406 -11.78 -5.18 1.34
N PRO A 407 -12.43 -6.26 0.88
CA PRO A 407 -13.86 -6.48 1.10
C PRO A 407 -14.23 -6.68 2.56
N LEU A 408 -13.46 -7.45 3.31
CA LEU A 408 -13.76 -7.67 4.72
C LEU A 408 -13.59 -6.38 5.53
N THR A 409 -12.56 -5.60 5.24
CA THR A 409 -12.36 -4.28 5.89
C THR A 409 -13.56 -3.37 5.65
N GLY A 410 -14.08 -3.31 4.42
CA GLY A 410 -15.27 -2.51 4.10
C GLY A 410 -16.50 -2.97 4.87
N ILE A 411 -16.75 -4.26 4.92
CA ILE A 411 -17.91 -4.86 5.62
C ILE A 411 -17.82 -4.58 7.12
N PHE A 412 -16.72 -4.95 7.77
CA PHE A 412 -16.59 -4.80 9.22
C PHE A 412 -16.50 -3.34 9.66
N LEU A 413 -15.84 -2.48 8.88
CA LEU A 413 -15.77 -1.06 9.20
C LEU A 413 -17.15 -0.43 9.26
N ILE A 414 -17.98 -0.64 8.23
CA ILE A 414 -19.32 -0.04 8.21
C ILE A 414 -20.23 -0.69 9.25
N ALA A 415 -20.12 -2.00 9.50
CA ALA A 415 -20.86 -2.67 10.55
C ALA A 415 -20.52 -2.11 11.95
N GLU A 416 -19.25 -1.91 12.28
CA GLU A 416 -18.82 -1.35 13.56
C GLU A 416 -19.14 0.15 13.68
N LEU A 417 -18.98 0.93 12.59
CA LEU A 417 -19.31 2.36 12.58
C LEU A 417 -20.80 2.65 12.79
N THR A 418 -21.65 1.75 12.35
CA THR A 418 -23.12 1.86 12.50
C THR A 418 -23.65 1.22 13.80
N GLY A 419 -22.76 0.65 14.61
CA GLY A 419 -23.11 0.03 15.89
C GLY A 419 -23.92 -1.26 15.78
N GLY A 420 -23.94 -1.91 14.59
CA GLY A 420 -24.69 -3.15 14.41
C GLY A 420 -24.43 -3.93 13.13
N TYR A 421 -24.74 -5.23 13.18
CA TYR A 421 -24.57 -6.17 12.06
C TYR A 421 -25.86 -6.35 11.22
N GLN A 422 -26.85 -5.47 11.38
CA GLN A 422 -28.17 -5.61 10.73
C GLN A 422 -28.09 -5.49 9.19
N LEU A 423 -27.12 -4.74 8.67
CA LEU A 423 -26.85 -4.62 7.23
C LEU A 423 -25.73 -5.54 6.75
N PHE A 424 -25.31 -6.54 7.56
CA PHE A 424 -24.14 -7.37 7.23
C PHE A 424 -24.29 -8.13 5.92
N MET A 425 -25.44 -8.78 5.69
CA MET A 425 -25.73 -9.51 4.45
C MET A 425 -25.68 -8.60 3.21
N PRO A 426 -26.42 -7.48 3.15
CA PRO A 426 -26.35 -6.60 1.99
C PRO A 426 -24.96 -5.95 1.81
N LEU A 427 -24.24 -5.64 2.88
CA LEU A 427 -22.85 -5.17 2.81
C LEU A 427 -21.95 -6.22 2.14
N MET A 428 -22.10 -7.51 2.49
CA MET A 428 -21.34 -8.59 1.84
C MET A 428 -21.63 -8.66 0.34
N ILE A 429 -22.91 -8.61 -0.06
CA ILE A 429 -23.31 -8.66 -1.47
C ILE A 429 -22.67 -7.49 -2.25
N VAL A 430 -22.79 -6.27 -1.73
CA VAL A 430 -22.27 -5.07 -2.40
C VAL A 430 -20.74 -5.09 -2.47
N CYS A 431 -20.05 -5.42 -1.37
CA CYS A 431 -18.60 -5.46 -1.33
C CYS A 431 -18.01 -6.52 -2.25
N ILE A 432 -18.57 -7.74 -2.23
CA ILE A 432 -18.11 -8.83 -3.11
C ILE A 432 -18.36 -8.46 -4.58
N SER A 433 -19.54 -7.94 -4.92
CA SER A 433 -19.86 -7.54 -6.29
C SER A 433 -18.95 -6.40 -6.78
N SER A 434 -18.64 -5.43 -5.91
CA SER A 434 -17.71 -4.34 -6.22
C SER A 434 -16.29 -4.86 -6.42
N TYR A 435 -15.80 -5.72 -5.53
CA TYR A 435 -14.49 -6.34 -5.63
C TYR A 435 -14.33 -7.15 -6.92
N LEU A 436 -15.30 -8.00 -7.23
CA LEU A 436 -15.28 -8.79 -8.48
C LEU A 436 -15.27 -7.89 -9.71
N THR A 437 -16.04 -6.81 -9.70
CA THR A 437 -16.09 -5.87 -10.83
C THR A 437 -14.76 -5.17 -11.03
N ILE A 438 -14.14 -4.62 -9.98
CA ILE A 438 -12.87 -3.91 -10.11
C ILE A 438 -11.71 -4.84 -10.47
N SER A 439 -11.71 -6.08 -9.95
CA SER A 439 -10.64 -7.06 -10.19
C SER A 439 -10.49 -7.47 -11.65
N ILE A 440 -11.54 -7.27 -12.48
CA ILE A 440 -11.47 -7.48 -13.93
C ILE A 440 -10.55 -6.45 -14.59
N PHE A 441 -10.48 -5.23 -14.07
CA PHE A 441 -9.78 -4.10 -14.70
C PHE A 441 -8.46 -3.76 -14.02
N GLU A 442 -8.37 -3.91 -12.71
CA GLU A 442 -7.20 -3.57 -11.91
C GLU A 442 -6.91 -4.74 -10.93
N SER A 443 -5.69 -5.26 -10.98
CA SER A 443 -5.26 -6.40 -10.16
C SER A 443 -4.72 -6.00 -8.78
N HIS A 444 -4.48 -4.71 -8.55
CA HIS A 444 -3.84 -4.21 -7.33
C HIS A 444 -4.64 -3.07 -6.72
N SER A 445 -4.63 -2.98 -5.39
CA SER A 445 -5.20 -1.84 -4.66
C SER A 445 -4.46 -0.54 -5.00
N ILE A 446 -5.10 0.61 -4.75
CA ILE A 446 -4.49 1.93 -4.97
C ILE A 446 -3.14 2.09 -4.23
N TYR A 447 -2.96 1.43 -3.09
CA TYR A 447 -1.73 1.48 -2.30
C TYR A 447 -0.62 0.61 -2.88
N ALA A 448 -0.99 -0.57 -3.37
CA ALA A 448 -0.04 -1.53 -3.94
C ALA A 448 0.37 -1.17 -5.39
N LEU A 449 -0.52 -0.48 -6.13
CA LEU A 449 -0.33 -0.15 -7.55
C LEU A 449 0.99 0.59 -7.83
N ARG A 450 1.39 1.49 -6.93
CA ARG A 450 2.66 2.24 -7.06
C ARG A 450 3.87 1.34 -6.87
N LEU A 451 3.85 0.49 -5.83
CA LEU A 451 4.93 -0.46 -5.56
C LEU A 451 5.03 -1.51 -6.66
N ALA A 452 3.88 -1.95 -7.19
CA ALA A 452 3.83 -2.88 -8.31
C ALA A 452 4.47 -2.28 -9.58
N ARG A 453 4.20 -1.01 -9.88
CA ARG A 453 4.81 -0.30 -11.04
C ARG A 453 6.33 -0.10 -10.87
N GLU A 454 6.83 0.00 -9.66
CA GLU A 454 8.25 0.10 -9.34
C GLU A 454 8.93 -1.27 -9.21
N GLY A 455 8.20 -2.38 -9.35
CA GLY A 455 8.71 -3.74 -9.15
C GLY A 455 9.11 -4.05 -7.71
N LYS A 456 8.62 -3.27 -6.74
CA LYS A 456 8.98 -3.37 -5.31
C LYS A 456 7.90 -4.04 -4.46
N LEU A 457 6.81 -4.49 -5.07
CA LEU A 457 5.74 -5.19 -4.37
C LEU A 457 6.09 -6.68 -4.25
N LEU A 458 6.35 -7.15 -3.05
CA LEU A 458 6.41 -8.57 -2.73
C LEU A 458 4.97 -9.08 -2.62
N THR A 459 4.50 -9.80 -3.63
CA THR A 459 3.19 -10.46 -3.60
C THR A 459 3.29 -11.78 -2.82
N HIS A 460 2.16 -12.28 -2.29
CA HIS A 460 2.04 -13.57 -1.56
C HIS A 460 2.48 -14.82 -2.35
N HIS A 461 2.92 -14.69 -3.60
CA HIS A 461 3.61 -15.75 -4.31
C HIS A 461 5.06 -15.81 -3.82
N ILE A 462 5.30 -16.63 -2.80
CA ILE A 462 6.63 -16.91 -2.22
C ILE A 462 7.66 -17.16 -3.33
N ASP A 463 7.26 -17.86 -4.38
CA ASP A 463 8.10 -18.17 -5.53
C ASP A 463 8.57 -16.92 -6.30
N ARG A 464 7.66 -15.99 -6.56
CA ARG A 464 7.97 -14.74 -7.28
C ARG A 464 8.76 -13.77 -6.40
N ALA A 465 8.45 -13.73 -5.11
CA ALA A 465 9.18 -12.95 -4.13
C ALA A 465 10.62 -13.46 -3.97
N ALA A 466 10.81 -14.78 -3.88
CA ALA A 466 12.13 -15.39 -3.81
C ALA A 466 12.98 -15.07 -5.05
N LEU A 467 12.40 -15.17 -6.26
CA LEU A 467 13.10 -14.82 -7.50
C LEU A 467 13.46 -13.34 -7.58
N THR A 468 12.60 -12.44 -7.07
CA THR A 468 12.88 -10.99 -7.04
C THR A 468 13.98 -10.62 -6.05
N LEU A 469 14.11 -11.38 -4.95
CA LEU A 469 15.16 -11.20 -3.94
C LEU A 469 16.51 -11.83 -4.35
N MET A 470 16.50 -12.74 -5.34
CA MET A 470 17.72 -13.34 -5.86
C MET A 470 18.51 -12.34 -6.71
N SER A 471 19.75 -12.12 -6.34
CA SER A 471 20.69 -11.34 -7.15
C SER A 471 21.37 -12.26 -8.16
N MET A 472 21.46 -11.83 -9.41
CA MET A 472 22.20 -12.53 -10.47
C MET A 472 23.64 -12.89 -10.01
N GLN A 473 24.29 -11.96 -9.33
CA GLN A 473 25.64 -12.16 -8.81
C GLN A 473 25.75 -13.25 -7.75
N SER A 474 24.67 -13.59 -7.05
CA SER A 474 24.67 -14.65 -6.02
C SER A 474 24.64 -16.06 -6.62
N VAL A 475 24.29 -16.19 -7.89
CA VAL A 475 24.11 -17.46 -8.59
C VAL A 475 25.14 -17.69 -9.71
N ILE A 476 25.89 -16.65 -10.11
CA ILE A 476 26.96 -16.81 -11.10
C ILE A 476 28.10 -17.59 -10.49
N GLU A 477 28.47 -18.67 -11.18
CA GLU A 477 29.61 -19.51 -10.87
C GLU A 477 30.78 -19.07 -11.75
N LYS A 478 31.90 -18.69 -11.09
CA LYS A 478 33.12 -18.18 -11.75
C LYS A 478 34.22 -19.22 -11.85
N ASP A 479 33.96 -20.41 -11.34
CA ASP A 479 34.90 -21.54 -11.42
C ASP A 479 34.72 -22.26 -12.76
N TYR A 480 35.30 -21.67 -13.80
CA TYR A 480 35.28 -22.21 -15.15
C TYR A 480 36.64 -22.04 -15.83
N HIS A 481 36.97 -22.98 -16.70
CA HIS A 481 38.19 -22.95 -17.52
C HIS A 481 37.80 -22.69 -18.97
N PRO A 482 37.95 -21.46 -19.49
CA PRO A 482 37.60 -21.15 -20.86
C PRO A 482 38.58 -21.82 -21.81
N ILE A 483 38.07 -22.38 -22.89
CA ILE A 483 38.83 -23.09 -23.91
C ILE A 483 38.86 -22.26 -25.19
N HIS A 484 40.04 -22.19 -25.84
CA HIS A 484 40.13 -21.53 -27.13
C HIS A 484 39.68 -22.40 -28.28
N ALA A 485 38.95 -21.80 -29.23
CA ALA A 485 38.34 -22.50 -30.38
C ALA A 485 39.36 -23.26 -31.29
N ASP A 486 40.61 -22.78 -31.34
CA ASP A 486 41.63 -23.37 -32.22
C ASP A 486 42.44 -24.49 -31.54
N LEU A 487 42.08 -24.86 -30.33
CA LEU A 487 42.78 -25.93 -29.58
C LEU A 487 42.51 -27.30 -30.24
N PRO A 488 43.55 -28.16 -30.45
CA PRO A 488 43.32 -29.52 -30.95
C PRO A 488 42.67 -30.40 -29.88
N MET A 489 41.91 -31.41 -30.32
CA MET A 489 41.13 -32.30 -29.48
C MET A 489 41.97 -32.99 -28.39
N GLY A 490 43.22 -33.35 -28.66
CA GLY A 490 44.08 -33.97 -27.64
C GLY A 490 44.36 -33.07 -26.42
N LYS A 491 44.49 -31.73 -26.67
CA LYS A 491 44.63 -30.75 -25.58
C LYS A 491 43.30 -30.52 -24.85
N LEU A 492 42.15 -30.54 -25.59
CA LEU A 492 40.83 -30.49 -25.01
C LEU A 492 40.61 -31.62 -24.02
N VAL A 493 41.00 -32.85 -24.39
CA VAL A 493 40.88 -34.01 -23.47
C VAL A 493 41.72 -33.84 -22.22
N ALA A 494 42.91 -33.24 -22.31
CA ALA A 494 43.72 -32.93 -21.12
C ALA A 494 43.07 -31.87 -20.22
N GLU A 495 42.39 -30.86 -20.79
CA GLU A 495 41.60 -29.88 -20.02
C GLU A 495 40.37 -30.50 -19.38
N ILE A 496 39.65 -31.37 -20.09
CA ILE A 496 38.50 -32.13 -19.57
C ILE A 496 38.91 -32.96 -18.35
N SER A 497 40.09 -33.59 -18.39
CA SER A 497 40.59 -34.42 -17.27
C SER A 497 40.90 -33.63 -16.00
N ARG A 498 41.09 -32.31 -16.12
CA ARG A 498 41.33 -31.37 -15.01
C ARG A 498 40.10 -30.66 -14.51
N SER A 499 39.02 -30.69 -15.31
CA SER A 499 37.77 -30.01 -15.00
C SER A 499 36.78 -30.97 -14.35
N ASN A 500 36.11 -30.50 -13.32
CA ASN A 500 34.97 -31.21 -12.71
C ASN A 500 33.63 -30.85 -13.38
N ASN A 501 33.64 -29.95 -14.38
CA ASN A 501 32.44 -29.48 -15.06
C ASN A 501 32.21 -30.23 -16.37
N ASN A 502 31.00 -30.66 -16.61
CA ASN A 502 30.58 -31.29 -17.89
C ASN A 502 30.35 -30.28 -19.02
N PHE A 503 30.50 -28.99 -18.74
CA PHE A 503 30.20 -27.90 -19.64
C PHE A 503 31.38 -26.93 -19.69
N LEU A 504 31.99 -26.79 -20.84
CA LEU A 504 33.20 -25.97 -21.01
C LEU A 504 32.92 -24.85 -22.01
N PRO A 505 33.02 -23.56 -21.60
CA PRO A 505 32.82 -22.44 -22.51
C PRO A 505 34.00 -22.29 -23.47
N VAL A 506 33.69 -22.03 -24.73
CA VAL A 506 34.67 -21.76 -25.81
C VAL A 506 34.69 -20.27 -26.10
N VAL A 507 35.87 -19.65 -25.97
CA VAL A 507 36.04 -18.22 -26.13
C VAL A 507 37.09 -17.90 -27.20
N ASP A 508 37.04 -16.68 -27.70
CA ASP A 508 38.09 -16.15 -28.56
C ASP A 508 39.26 -15.58 -27.72
N LYS A 509 40.24 -14.96 -28.39
CA LYS A 509 41.40 -14.32 -27.71
C LYS A 509 41.04 -13.11 -26.86
N GLY A 510 39.86 -12.53 -27.09
CA GLY A 510 39.31 -11.40 -26.33
C GLY A 510 38.39 -11.81 -25.20
N GLY A 511 38.16 -13.13 -25.00
CA GLY A 511 37.24 -13.64 -23.96
C GLY A 511 35.76 -13.65 -24.39
N VAL A 512 35.45 -13.31 -25.66
CA VAL A 512 34.08 -13.33 -26.19
C VAL A 512 33.63 -14.78 -26.36
N LEU A 513 32.41 -15.09 -25.94
CA LEU A 513 31.82 -16.42 -26.01
C LEU A 513 31.53 -16.80 -27.47
N LEU A 514 32.16 -17.88 -27.97
CA LEU A 514 31.93 -18.42 -29.29
C LEU A 514 30.98 -19.62 -29.30
N GLY A 515 30.99 -20.41 -28.27
CA GLY A 515 30.19 -21.63 -28.13
C GLY A 515 30.48 -22.36 -26.84
N VAL A 516 30.04 -23.60 -26.75
CA VAL A 516 30.19 -24.46 -25.57
C VAL A 516 30.53 -25.89 -26.00
N ILE A 517 31.36 -26.56 -25.21
CA ILE A 517 31.58 -28.01 -25.29
C ILE A 517 30.73 -28.71 -24.24
N ASP A 518 29.83 -29.57 -24.67
CA ASP A 518 29.11 -30.50 -23.81
C ASP A 518 29.85 -31.86 -23.82
N ILE A 519 30.49 -32.21 -22.73
CA ILE A 519 31.29 -33.43 -22.61
C ILE A 519 30.43 -34.66 -22.82
N THR A 520 29.16 -34.64 -22.42
CA THR A 520 28.25 -35.77 -22.57
C THR A 520 28.05 -36.13 -24.03
N ARG A 521 28.00 -35.16 -24.92
CA ARG A 521 27.82 -35.38 -26.38
C ARG A 521 29.07 -35.84 -27.09
N ILE A 522 30.26 -35.44 -26.63
CA ILE A 522 31.53 -35.84 -27.27
C ILE A 522 32.17 -37.05 -26.58
N ARG A 523 31.53 -37.60 -25.56
CA ARG A 523 32.06 -38.70 -24.72
C ARG A 523 32.48 -39.93 -25.53
N HIS A 524 31.77 -40.22 -26.64
CA HIS A 524 32.05 -41.36 -27.52
C HIS A 524 33.33 -41.22 -28.33
N ILE A 525 33.83 -39.96 -28.52
CA ILE A 525 35.06 -39.69 -29.31
C ILE A 525 36.26 -39.32 -28.41
N ILE A 526 36.06 -38.92 -27.17
CA ILE A 526 37.14 -38.50 -26.24
C ILE A 526 38.18 -39.60 -26.03
N PHE A 527 37.77 -40.86 -26.04
CA PHE A 527 38.66 -42.01 -25.82
C PHE A 527 39.33 -42.54 -27.07
N ARG A 528 39.15 -41.89 -28.26
CA ARG A 528 39.78 -42.30 -29.52
C ARG A 528 41.00 -41.42 -29.80
N SER A 529 42.18 -41.89 -29.42
CA SER A 529 43.45 -41.14 -29.57
C SER A 529 43.80 -40.81 -31.02
N GLU A 530 43.33 -41.59 -32.00
CA GLU A 530 43.51 -41.38 -33.44
C GLU A 530 42.85 -40.06 -33.93
N LEU A 531 41.86 -39.54 -33.19
CA LEU A 531 41.11 -38.33 -33.51
C LEU A 531 41.72 -37.07 -32.90
N TYR A 532 42.68 -37.18 -32.01
CA TYR A 532 43.24 -36.09 -31.21
C TYR A 532 43.83 -34.94 -32.06
N ASN A 533 44.45 -35.28 -33.20
CA ASN A 533 45.05 -34.32 -34.15
C ASN A 533 44.12 -34.01 -35.35
N ARG A 534 42.96 -34.66 -35.44
CA ARG A 534 42.04 -34.49 -36.59
C ARG A 534 40.97 -33.44 -36.32
N PHE A 535 40.57 -33.25 -35.09
CA PHE A 535 39.51 -32.33 -34.74
C PHE A 535 40.04 -31.16 -33.86
N THR A 536 39.48 -29.97 -34.09
CA THR A 536 39.68 -28.80 -33.26
C THR A 536 38.44 -28.53 -32.40
N VAL A 537 38.58 -27.77 -31.33
CA VAL A 537 37.46 -27.35 -30.46
C VAL A 537 36.37 -26.65 -31.28
N ARG A 538 36.73 -25.85 -32.28
CA ARG A 538 35.82 -25.17 -33.21
C ARG A 538 34.85 -26.13 -33.94
N GLN A 539 35.30 -27.32 -34.25
CA GLN A 539 34.47 -28.34 -34.93
C GLN A 539 33.60 -29.15 -33.98
N LEU A 540 33.94 -29.15 -32.69
CA LEU A 540 33.24 -29.91 -31.64
C LEU A 540 32.31 -29.03 -30.81
N MET A 541 32.49 -27.71 -30.81
CA MET A 541 31.66 -26.77 -30.05
C MET A 541 30.26 -26.69 -30.62
N LEU A 542 29.31 -26.42 -29.76
CA LEU A 542 27.91 -26.19 -30.06
C LEU A 542 27.52 -24.76 -29.71
N GLN A 543 26.51 -24.24 -30.36
CA GLN A 543 25.86 -23.03 -29.89
C GLN A 543 25.17 -23.30 -28.57
N PRO A 544 25.30 -22.42 -27.58
CA PRO A 544 24.59 -22.55 -26.31
C PRO A 544 23.07 -22.46 -26.54
N SER A 545 22.28 -23.25 -25.82
CA SER A 545 20.82 -23.27 -25.94
C SER A 545 20.18 -21.91 -25.64
N ALA A 546 20.80 -21.13 -24.74
CA ALA A 546 20.53 -19.73 -24.48
C ALA A 546 21.76 -19.07 -23.85
N VAL A 547 21.83 -17.75 -23.93
CA VAL A 547 22.86 -16.91 -23.30
C VAL A 547 22.16 -15.94 -22.36
N LEU A 548 22.71 -15.76 -21.17
CA LEU A 548 22.22 -14.85 -20.15
C LEU A 548 23.05 -13.58 -20.12
N SER A 549 22.41 -12.43 -19.84
CA SER A 549 23.11 -11.19 -19.52
C SER A 549 23.37 -11.09 -18.01
N ASP A 550 24.48 -10.50 -17.59
CA ASP A 550 24.86 -10.30 -16.20
C ASP A 550 23.91 -9.39 -15.40
N HIS A 551 23.01 -8.66 -16.09
CA HIS A 551 21.98 -7.81 -15.51
C HIS A 551 20.56 -8.35 -15.70
N GLU A 552 20.40 -9.59 -16.19
CA GLU A 552 19.11 -10.17 -16.48
C GLU A 552 18.32 -10.49 -15.18
N PRO A 553 17.02 -10.18 -15.11
CA PRO A 553 16.19 -10.53 -13.96
C PRO A 553 16.06 -12.05 -13.79
N MET A 554 16.03 -12.53 -12.53
CA MET A 554 16.00 -13.96 -12.22
C MET A 554 14.76 -14.70 -12.72
N ASP A 555 13.64 -14.02 -12.88
CA ASP A 555 12.42 -14.59 -13.48
C ASP A 555 12.59 -14.89 -14.99
N GLU A 556 13.33 -14.07 -15.72
CA GLU A 556 13.68 -14.34 -17.13
C GLU A 556 14.73 -15.45 -17.23
N VAL A 557 15.70 -15.49 -16.30
CA VAL A 557 16.68 -16.58 -16.21
C VAL A 557 15.98 -17.92 -16.03
N MET A 558 14.99 -18.01 -15.11
CA MET A 558 14.21 -19.22 -14.89
C MET A 558 13.39 -19.62 -16.11
N LYS A 559 12.76 -18.68 -16.80
CA LYS A 559 12.04 -18.96 -18.06
C LYS A 559 12.96 -19.56 -19.12
N LYS A 560 14.19 -19.03 -19.26
CA LYS A 560 15.17 -19.59 -20.20
C LYS A 560 15.59 -21.01 -19.84
N PHE A 561 15.77 -21.31 -18.53
CA PHE A 561 16.02 -22.67 -18.08
C PHE A 561 14.86 -23.61 -18.39
N ASP A 562 13.62 -23.17 -18.20
CA ASP A 562 12.43 -23.97 -18.47
C ASP A 562 12.19 -24.20 -19.97
N GLN A 563 12.49 -23.20 -20.81
CA GLN A 563 12.36 -23.28 -22.27
C GLN A 563 13.43 -24.16 -22.93
N THR A 564 14.64 -24.15 -22.39
CA THR A 564 15.80 -24.83 -23.00
C THR A 564 16.09 -26.20 -22.43
N ASP A 565 15.53 -26.52 -21.26
CA ASP A 565 15.86 -27.68 -20.42
C ASP A 565 17.38 -27.87 -20.18
N ALA A 566 18.13 -26.78 -20.28
CA ALA A 566 19.57 -26.80 -20.10
C ALA A 566 19.94 -26.99 -18.62
N ALA A 567 21.02 -27.74 -18.36
CA ALA A 567 21.55 -27.88 -16.99
C ALA A 567 22.37 -26.65 -16.55
N GLN A 568 23.01 -25.98 -17.53
CA GLN A 568 23.87 -24.80 -17.32
C GLN A 568 23.73 -23.85 -18.50
N LEU A 569 23.75 -22.53 -18.21
CA LEU A 569 23.72 -21.48 -19.23
C LEU A 569 24.89 -20.49 -19.00
N PRO A 570 25.59 -20.07 -20.06
CA PRO A 570 26.67 -19.09 -19.97
C PRO A 570 26.10 -17.68 -19.75
N VAL A 571 26.85 -16.88 -18.99
CA VAL A 571 26.55 -15.46 -18.70
C VAL A 571 27.59 -14.59 -19.37
N VAL A 572 27.13 -13.60 -20.11
CA VAL A 572 27.98 -12.63 -20.79
C VAL A 572 27.67 -11.20 -20.35
N ASP A 573 28.64 -10.33 -20.46
CA ASP A 573 28.45 -8.89 -20.29
C ASP A 573 27.85 -8.24 -21.56
N THR A 574 27.68 -6.93 -21.54
CA THR A 574 27.16 -6.15 -22.68
C THR A 574 28.05 -6.18 -23.94
N ALA A 575 29.33 -6.57 -23.80
CA ALA A 575 30.28 -6.73 -24.89
C ALA A 575 30.35 -8.17 -25.41
N GLY A 576 29.60 -9.11 -24.85
CA GLY A 576 29.61 -10.53 -25.17
C GLY A 576 30.79 -11.31 -24.53
N VAL A 577 31.52 -10.69 -23.63
CA VAL A 577 32.61 -11.34 -22.88
C VAL A 577 32.03 -12.25 -21.81
N LEU A 578 32.57 -13.45 -21.68
CA LEU A 578 32.11 -14.43 -20.69
C LEU A 578 32.42 -13.96 -19.27
N VAL A 579 31.36 -13.85 -18.44
CA VAL A 579 31.44 -13.48 -17.02
C VAL A 579 31.45 -14.72 -16.11
N GLY A 580 30.76 -15.77 -16.54
CA GLY A 580 30.60 -17.00 -15.78
C GLY A 580 29.55 -17.89 -16.37
N TYR A 581 29.04 -18.82 -15.59
CA TYR A 581 27.87 -19.62 -15.93
C TYR A 581 26.92 -19.74 -14.75
N ILE A 582 25.69 -20.11 -15.04
CA ILE A 582 24.70 -20.42 -14.00
C ILE A 582 24.24 -21.85 -14.20
N SER A 583 24.26 -22.65 -13.12
CA SER A 583 23.67 -23.98 -13.12
C SER A 583 22.27 -23.97 -12.54
N ARG A 584 21.37 -24.77 -13.12
CA ARG A 584 20.01 -24.98 -12.59
C ARG A 584 20.06 -25.39 -11.11
N THR A 585 21.00 -26.25 -10.73
CA THR A 585 21.20 -26.70 -9.35
C THR A 585 21.55 -25.54 -8.39
N LYS A 586 22.42 -24.63 -8.81
CA LYS A 586 22.81 -23.45 -8.02
C LYS A 586 21.64 -22.52 -7.81
N VAL A 587 20.88 -22.24 -8.88
CA VAL A 587 19.67 -21.41 -8.80
C VAL A 587 18.69 -22.03 -7.82
N TYR A 588 18.37 -23.33 -7.94
CA TYR A 588 17.48 -24.01 -7.01
C TYR A 588 18.00 -24.04 -5.57
N SER A 589 19.31 -24.17 -5.37
CA SER A 589 19.87 -24.18 -4.01
C SER A 589 19.73 -22.82 -3.32
N VAL A 590 20.01 -21.73 -4.04
CA VAL A 590 19.85 -20.36 -3.54
C VAL A 590 18.36 -20.03 -3.37
N TYR A 591 17.52 -20.42 -4.33
CA TYR A 591 16.07 -20.29 -4.26
C TYR A 591 15.52 -21.02 -3.01
N ARG A 592 15.87 -22.30 -2.80
CA ARG A 592 15.42 -23.06 -1.61
C ARG A 592 15.90 -22.42 -0.31
N LYS A 593 17.10 -21.85 -0.28
CA LYS A 593 17.60 -21.15 0.89
C LYS A 593 16.76 -19.90 1.18
N ILE A 594 16.47 -19.09 0.16
CA ILE A 594 15.63 -17.90 0.30
C ILE A 594 14.20 -18.27 0.70
N VAL A 595 13.61 -19.29 0.06
CA VAL A 595 12.27 -19.80 0.40
C VAL A 595 12.26 -20.40 1.81
N ALA A 596 13.29 -21.11 2.22
CA ALA A 596 13.42 -21.64 3.57
C ALA A 596 13.57 -20.51 4.60
N ASP A 597 14.38 -19.48 4.29
CA ASP A 597 14.53 -18.29 5.11
C ASP A 597 13.20 -17.50 5.19
N MET A 598 12.42 -17.45 4.08
CA MET A 598 11.08 -16.84 4.05
C MET A 598 9.99 -17.70 4.70
N SER A 599 10.12 -19.02 4.72
CA SER A 599 9.15 -19.97 5.33
C SER A 599 9.52 -20.37 6.75
N ALA A 600 10.77 -20.24 7.16
CA ALA A 600 11.22 -20.39 8.55
C ALA A 600 11.01 -19.09 9.34
N GLU A 601 10.75 -18.01 8.64
CA GLU A 601 10.31 -16.72 9.14
C GLU A 601 8.78 -16.60 9.16
#